data_283c2324039dc1e59518e594fbb4833f
#
_entry.id   283c2324039dc1e59518e594fbb4833f
#
_cell.length_a   1.000
_cell.length_b   1.000
_cell.length_c   1.000
_cell.angle_alpha   90.00
_cell.angle_beta   90.00
_cell.angle_gamma   90.00
#
_symmetry.space_group_name_H-M   'P 1'
#
loop_
_entity.id
_entity.type
_entity.pdbx_description
1 polymer ?
#
loop_
_entity_poly.entity_id
_entity_poly.type
_entity_poly.pdbx_seq_one_letter_code
_entity_poly.pdbx_strand_id
1 'polypeptide(L)'
;MEKVFKGSKNFELTEVKAVENDGVVRISGYANNKYISDRYGDVPTPFNREYVYELTEFKKNPILLLNHNSNIGSIAGKVTEIREDVKGLYFEAEFTKSEHIAEILHAKQLVQEGILKTVSIGGIWHYEDEHNRDHLTLAEIMEISLVAVPADPNALVEEIKQPAPDKQEDKQAKSGMIASLYNKITAWGMNEKLKEFEVKQNQAHKEGQKEQK
;
A
#
# COMPACT_ATOMS: atom_id res chain seq x y z
N MET A 1 15.71 36.54 18.36
CA MET A 1 14.46 36.98 17.70
C MET A 1 13.96 35.81 16.87
N GLU A 2 13.02 35.07 17.43
CA GLU A 2 12.35 33.96 16.74
C GLU A 2 11.39 34.52 15.68
N LYS A 3 11.54 34.07 14.43
CA LYS A 3 10.53 34.33 13.41
C LYS A 3 9.61 33.14 13.31
N VAL A 4 8.47 33.21 13.96
CA VAL A 4 7.36 32.28 13.79
C VAL A 4 6.67 32.57 12.46
N PHE A 5 6.75 31.67 11.50
CA PHE A 5 5.93 31.71 10.30
C PHE A 5 4.57 31.04 10.59
N LYS A 6 3.55 31.84 10.85
CA LYS A 6 2.14 31.42 10.75
C LYS A 6 1.65 31.71 9.34
N GLY A 7 1.28 30.65 8.62
CA GLY A 7 0.66 30.76 7.31
C GLY A 7 -0.12 29.48 7.00
N SER A 8 -1.35 29.38 7.51
CA SER A 8 -2.32 28.45 6.98
C SER A 8 -2.87 29.01 5.67
N LYS A 9 -2.53 28.44 4.54
CA LYS A 9 -3.24 28.67 3.28
C LYS A 9 -4.20 27.49 3.08
N ASN A 10 -5.50 27.80 3.15
CA ASN A 10 -6.55 26.92 2.64
C ASN A 10 -6.34 26.77 1.13
N PHE A 11 -6.06 25.56 0.69
CA PHE A 11 -6.15 25.21 -0.72
C PHE A 11 -7.61 24.87 -1.02
N GLU A 12 -8.26 25.70 -1.78
CA GLU A 12 -9.53 25.38 -2.42
C GLU A 12 -9.30 24.23 -3.42
N LEU A 13 -10.11 23.19 -3.27
CA LEU A 13 -10.22 22.08 -4.21
C LEU A 13 -10.76 22.61 -5.54
N THR A 14 -9.89 22.89 -6.48
CA THR A 14 -10.28 23.18 -7.87
C THR A 14 -10.17 21.92 -8.70
N GLU A 15 -11.34 21.50 -9.22
CA GLU A 15 -11.60 20.48 -10.23
C GLU A 15 -11.45 19.01 -9.78
N VAL A 16 -12.57 18.46 -9.33
CA VAL A 16 -12.84 17.02 -9.42
C VAL A 16 -12.98 16.67 -10.90
N LYS A 17 -11.87 16.28 -11.55
CA LYS A 17 -11.96 15.58 -12.83
C LYS A 17 -12.71 14.27 -12.59
N ALA A 18 -13.77 14.05 -13.37
CA ALA A 18 -14.52 12.81 -13.35
C ALA A 18 -13.55 11.62 -13.41
N VAL A 19 -13.47 10.83 -12.34
CA VAL A 19 -12.67 9.61 -12.29
C VAL A 19 -13.35 8.63 -13.22
N GLU A 20 -12.69 8.23 -14.30
CA GLU A 20 -13.14 7.10 -15.12
C GLU A 20 -13.30 5.90 -14.20
N ASN A 21 -14.48 5.26 -14.26
CA ASN A 21 -14.79 4.10 -13.41
C ASN A 21 -14.13 2.85 -14.02
N ASP A 22 -12.80 2.76 -13.92
CA ASP A 22 -11.99 1.68 -14.49
C ASP A 22 -11.65 0.58 -13.46
N GLY A 23 -12.20 0.68 -12.26
CA GLY A 23 -11.97 -0.29 -11.17
C GLY A 23 -10.60 -0.18 -10.50
N VAL A 24 -9.81 0.86 -10.82
CA VAL A 24 -8.44 1.03 -10.28
C VAL A 24 -8.45 1.94 -9.06
N VAL A 25 -7.80 1.50 -7.99
CA VAL A 25 -7.48 2.35 -6.84
C VAL A 25 -6.21 3.12 -7.14
N ARG A 26 -6.27 4.44 -7.00
CA ARG A 26 -5.14 5.36 -7.18
C ARG A 26 -4.81 6.06 -5.88
N ILE A 27 -3.54 6.33 -5.69
CA ILE A 27 -3.01 7.08 -4.54
C ILE A 27 -2.07 8.16 -5.03
N SER A 28 -2.01 9.27 -4.31
CA SER A 28 -1.02 10.31 -4.53
C SER A 28 -0.56 10.93 -3.22
N GLY A 29 0.61 11.53 -3.21
CA GLY A 29 1.19 12.16 -2.04
C GLY A 29 2.68 12.44 -2.21
N TYR A 30 3.39 12.52 -1.10
CA TYR A 30 4.83 12.73 -1.08
C TYR A 30 5.54 11.51 -0.54
N ALA A 31 6.46 10.96 -1.35
CA ALA A 31 7.25 9.81 -0.99
C ALA A 31 8.47 10.16 -0.12
N ASN A 32 8.88 11.42 -0.12
CA ASN A 32 9.89 11.99 0.78
C ASN A 32 9.76 13.53 0.78
N ASN A 33 10.20 14.19 1.85
CA ASN A 33 10.13 15.64 1.99
C ASN A 33 11.53 16.25 2.06
N LYS A 34 11.72 17.43 1.42
CA LYS A 34 12.96 18.19 1.49
C LYS A 34 13.05 19.00 2.77
N TYR A 35 14.27 19.28 3.21
CA TYR A 35 14.58 20.15 4.35
C TYR A 35 14.04 19.66 5.70
N ILE A 36 13.66 18.40 5.79
CA ILE A 36 13.16 17.77 7.01
C ILE A 36 14.00 16.53 7.27
N SER A 37 14.49 16.39 8.51
CA SER A 37 15.24 15.21 8.92
C SER A 37 14.32 14.02 9.04
N ASP A 38 14.71 12.92 8.41
CA ASP A 38 14.05 11.65 8.59
C ASP A 38 14.51 10.92 9.88
N ARG A 39 14.02 9.69 10.10
CA ARG A 39 14.38 8.88 11.30
C ARG A 39 15.84 8.44 11.33
N TYR A 40 16.54 8.49 10.22
CA TYR A 40 17.96 8.14 10.12
C TYR A 40 18.88 9.36 10.20
N GLY A 41 18.31 10.57 10.28
CA GLY A 41 19.02 11.82 10.30
C GLY A 41 19.28 12.41 8.93
N ASP A 42 18.76 11.81 7.86
CA ASP A 42 18.95 12.31 6.49
C ASP A 42 18.07 13.53 6.24
N VAL A 43 18.68 14.60 5.73
CA VAL A 43 17.99 15.83 5.35
C VAL A 43 18.19 16.08 3.85
N PRO A 44 17.19 15.72 3.00
CA PRO A 44 17.29 15.98 1.56
C PRO A 44 17.37 17.47 1.26
N THR A 45 18.52 17.92 0.74
CA THR A 45 18.79 19.33 0.50
C THR A 45 19.53 19.51 -0.82
N PRO A 46 18.98 20.26 -1.79
CA PRO A 46 19.70 20.56 -3.03
C PRO A 46 21.01 21.28 -2.73
N PHE A 47 22.13 20.74 -3.23
CA PHE A 47 23.45 21.32 -3.06
C PHE A 47 24.17 21.35 -4.41
N ASN A 48 24.47 22.55 -4.90
CA ASN A 48 25.06 22.78 -6.22
C ASN A 48 24.28 22.14 -7.40
N ARG A 49 22.96 21.84 -7.19
CA ARG A 49 22.04 21.25 -8.16
C ARG A 49 20.65 21.86 -7.98
N GLU A 50 19.82 21.73 -9.01
CA GLU A 50 18.42 22.17 -8.94
C GLU A 50 17.50 21.12 -8.28
N TYR A 51 17.97 19.87 -8.16
CA TYR A 51 17.22 18.75 -7.66
C TYR A 51 18.01 17.89 -6.66
N VAL A 52 17.29 17.15 -5.82
CA VAL A 52 17.83 16.14 -4.90
C VAL A 52 17.60 14.74 -5.43
N TYR A 53 16.48 14.49 -6.12
CA TYR A 53 16.07 13.15 -6.51
C TYR A 53 16.40 12.88 -7.98
N GLU A 54 17.33 11.93 -8.20
CA GLU A 54 17.63 11.43 -9.54
C GLU A 54 16.64 10.31 -9.89
N LEU A 55 15.88 10.51 -10.96
CA LEU A 55 14.72 9.69 -11.31
C LEU A 55 14.88 8.94 -12.64
N THR A 56 16.00 9.10 -13.34
CA THR A 56 16.19 8.58 -14.70
C THR A 56 16.04 7.06 -14.76
N GLU A 57 16.67 6.34 -13.83
CA GLU A 57 16.60 4.88 -13.80
C GLU A 57 15.22 4.40 -13.31
N PHE A 58 14.68 5.03 -12.28
CA PHE A 58 13.35 4.69 -11.77
C PHE A 58 12.26 4.79 -12.84
N LYS A 59 12.28 5.86 -13.65
CA LYS A 59 11.30 6.10 -14.71
C LYS A 59 11.28 5.02 -15.81
N LYS A 60 12.32 4.21 -15.95
CA LYS A 60 12.35 3.09 -16.90
C LYS A 60 11.43 1.95 -16.49
N ASN A 61 11.24 1.74 -15.18
CA ASN A 61 10.35 0.71 -14.62
C ASN A 61 9.75 1.20 -13.29
N PRO A 62 8.80 2.15 -13.33
CA PRO A 62 8.30 2.83 -12.14
C PRO A 62 7.27 1.97 -11.40
N ILE A 63 7.73 1.06 -10.57
CA ILE A 63 6.89 0.15 -9.78
C ILE A 63 6.62 0.67 -8.38
N LEU A 64 5.43 0.32 -7.85
CA LEU A 64 5.08 0.47 -6.45
C LEU A 64 5.23 -0.88 -5.76
N LEU A 65 6.07 -0.95 -4.74
CA LEU A 65 6.33 -2.17 -3.99
C LEU A 65 5.60 -2.19 -2.63
N LEU A 66 5.71 -3.32 -1.93
CA LEU A 66 5.36 -3.47 -0.51
C LEU A 66 6.63 -3.72 0.31
N ASN A 67 6.81 -2.91 1.39
CA ASN A 67 7.86 -3.11 2.41
C ASN A 67 9.29 -3.26 1.86
N HIS A 68 9.66 -2.50 0.83
CA HIS A 68 10.98 -2.58 0.18
C HIS A 68 11.35 -3.98 -0.35
N ASN A 69 10.33 -4.80 -0.63
CA ASN A 69 10.55 -6.15 -1.10
C ASN A 69 10.56 -6.21 -2.63
N SER A 70 11.72 -6.48 -3.22
CA SER A 70 11.93 -6.53 -4.66
C SER A 70 11.44 -7.82 -5.35
N ASN A 71 10.79 -8.73 -4.63
CA ASN A 71 10.17 -9.90 -5.23
C ASN A 71 8.98 -9.51 -6.11
N ILE A 72 8.79 -10.19 -7.22
CA ILE A 72 7.68 -9.95 -8.16
C ILE A 72 6.32 -10.00 -7.46
N GLY A 73 6.14 -10.90 -6.48
CA GLY A 73 4.93 -11.00 -5.68
C GLY A 73 4.62 -9.78 -4.80
N SER A 74 5.58 -8.88 -4.62
CA SER A 74 5.41 -7.65 -3.81
C SER A 74 5.17 -6.42 -4.66
N ILE A 75 5.00 -6.55 -5.98
CA ILE A 75 4.64 -5.44 -6.87
C ILE A 75 3.17 -5.13 -6.67
N ALA A 76 2.88 -4.07 -5.91
CA ALA A 76 1.52 -3.62 -5.62
C ALA A 76 0.88 -2.85 -6.78
N GLY A 77 1.71 -2.23 -7.64
CA GLY A 77 1.20 -1.42 -8.73
C GLY A 77 2.29 -0.69 -9.51
N LYS A 78 1.88 0.39 -10.15
CA LYS A 78 2.74 1.23 -10.99
C LYS A 78 2.66 2.69 -10.54
N VAL A 79 3.79 3.36 -10.46
CA VAL A 79 3.86 4.81 -10.31
C VAL A 79 3.60 5.45 -11.67
N THR A 80 2.55 6.24 -11.77
CA THR A 80 2.08 6.87 -13.02
C THR A 80 2.62 8.27 -13.21
N GLU A 81 2.91 8.97 -12.10
CA GLU A 81 3.59 10.26 -12.09
C GLU A 81 4.60 10.31 -10.97
N ILE A 82 5.76 10.90 -11.23
CA ILE A 82 6.77 11.21 -10.24
C ILE A 82 7.50 12.49 -10.64
N ARG A 83 7.60 13.43 -9.71
CA ARG A 83 8.33 14.68 -9.89
C ARG A 83 8.84 15.22 -8.58
N GLU A 84 9.92 15.94 -8.64
CA GLU A 84 10.39 16.77 -7.54
C GLU A 84 9.72 18.14 -7.61
N ASP A 85 9.34 18.68 -6.46
CA ASP A 85 8.88 20.06 -6.31
C ASP A 85 9.51 20.74 -5.07
N VAL A 86 8.98 21.88 -4.67
CA VAL A 86 9.50 22.65 -3.51
C VAL A 86 9.32 21.91 -2.18
N LYS A 87 8.33 21.02 -2.06
CA LYS A 87 8.06 20.26 -0.85
C LYS A 87 8.89 18.99 -0.77
N GLY A 88 9.07 18.30 -1.91
CA GLY A 88 9.76 17.02 -1.93
C GLY A 88 9.53 16.21 -3.19
N LEU A 89 9.50 14.90 -3.04
CA LEU A 89 9.26 13.94 -4.11
C LEU A 89 7.77 13.57 -4.15
N TYR A 90 7.01 14.25 -5.02
CA TYR A 90 5.61 13.94 -5.28
C TYR A 90 5.50 12.69 -6.16
N PHE A 91 4.47 11.87 -5.89
CA PHE A 91 4.13 10.71 -6.71
C PHE A 91 2.63 10.53 -6.87
N GLU A 92 2.24 9.89 -7.97
CA GLU A 92 0.95 9.24 -8.18
C GLU A 92 1.18 7.78 -8.54
N ALA A 93 0.33 6.90 -8.05
CA ALA A 93 0.42 5.48 -8.34
C ALA A 93 -0.96 4.84 -8.45
N GLU A 94 -1.04 3.78 -9.24
CA GLU A 94 -2.21 2.93 -9.34
C GLU A 94 -1.89 1.51 -8.91
N PHE A 95 -2.82 0.91 -8.17
CA PHE A 95 -2.72 -0.49 -7.78
C PHE A 95 -2.95 -1.41 -8.97
N THR A 96 -2.30 -2.57 -8.96
CA THR A 96 -2.62 -3.64 -9.92
C THR A 96 -4.08 -4.05 -9.82
N LYS A 97 -4.66 -4.42 -10.97
CA LYS A 97 -6.00 -5.04 -11.03
C LYS A 97 -5.98 -6.52 -10.65
N SER A 98 -4.80 -7.12 -10.51
CA SER A 98 -4.66 -8.51 -10.11
C SER A 98 -5.22 -8.75 -8.71
N GLU A 99 -6.06 -9.78 -8.58
CA GLU A 99 -6.67 -10.21 -7.32
C GLU A 99 -6.09 -11.56 -6.84
N HIS A 100 -4.92 -11.95 -7.34
CA HIS A 100 -4.36 -13.27 -7.05
C HIS A 100 -3.37 -13.28 -5.89
N ILE A 101 -2.90 -12.11 -5.43
CA ILE A 101 -1.90 -12.00 -4.36
C ILE A 101 -2.56 -11.40 -3.12
N ALA A 102 -2.75 -12.23 -2.10
CA ALA A 102 -3.47 -11.86 -0.88
C ALA A 102 -2.84 -10.65 -0.14
N GLU A 103 -1.52 -10.57 -0.12
CA GLU A 103 -0.80 -9.46 0.52
C GLU A 103 -1.08 -8.12 -0.17
N ILE A 104 -1.14 -8.10 -1.50
CA ILE A 104 -1.45 -6.90 -2.27
C ILE A 104 -2.90 -6.48 -2.05
N LEU A 105 -3.84 -7.45 -2.05
CA LEU A 105 -5.24 -7.18 -1.76
C LEU A 105 -5.41 -6.60 -0.36
N HIS A 106 -4.73 -7.17 0.63
CA HIS A 106 -4.78 -6.69 2.00
C HIS A 106 -4.19 -5.28 2.12
N ALA A 107 -3.02 -5.02 1.54
CA ALA A 107 -2.42 -3.69 1.52
C ALA A 107 -3.34 -2.65 0.85
N LYS A 108 -3.92 -3.00 -0.31
CA LYS A 108 -4.91 -2.17 -1.02
C LYS A 108 -6.12 -1.85 -0.15
N GLN A 109 -6.66 -2.84 0.57
CA GLN A 109 -7.76 -2.65 1.50
C GLN A 109 -7.39 -1.72 2.65
N LEU A 110 -6.22 -1.92 3.30
CA LEU A 110 -5.74 -1.05 4.37
C LEU A 110 -5.55 0.39 3.91
N VAL A 111 -5.09 0.60 2.67
CA VAL A 111 -5.02 1.95 2.06
C VAL A 111 -6.41 2.53 1.88
N GLN A 112 -7.37 1.78 1.33
CA GLN A 112 -8.74 2.25 1.11
C GLN A 112 -9.47 2.59 2.42
N GLU A 113 -9.18 1.88 3.50
CA GLU A 113 -9.68 2.14 4.85
C GLU A 113 -8.95 3.31 5.54
N GLY A 114 -7.88 3.83 4.93
CA GLY A 114 -7.05 4.88 5.50
C GLY A 114 -6.20 4.44 6.70
N ILE A 115 -5.98 3.13 6.85
CA ILE A 115 -5.12 2.55 7.89
C ILE A 115 -3.65 2.61 7.46
N LEU A 116 -3.35 2.16 6.24
CA LEU A 116 -2.01 2.26 5.65
C LEU A 116 -1.94 3.53 4.79
N LYS A 117 -1.17 4.52 5.24
CA LYS A 117 -1.00 5.82 4.57
C LYS A 117 0.45 6.17 4.30
N THR A 118 1.38 5.33 4.70
CA THR A 118 2.80 5.65 4.69
C THR A 118 3.50 5.02 3.50
N VAL A 119 4.40 5.79 2.91
CA VAL A 119 5.28 5.38 1.83
C VAL A 119 6.73 5.64 2.21
N SER A 120 7.64 5.01 1.53
CA SER A 120 9.08 5.21 1.68
C SER A 120 9.76 5.03 0.34
N ILE A 121 10.95 5.57 0.20
CA ILE A 121 11.80 5.45 -0.99
C ILE A 121 12.98 4.55 -0.70
N GLY A 122 13.43 3.80 -1.70
CA GLY A 122 14.68 3.07 -1.69
C GLY A 122 15.58 3.52 -2.83
N GLY A 123 16.89 3.56 -2.56
CA GLY A 123 17.84 4.06 -3.55
C GLY A 123 19.28 4.14 -3.05
N ILE A 124 20.07 4.96 -3.72
CA ILE A 124 21.47 5.23 -3.35
C ILE A 124 21.57 6.69 -2.90
N TRP A 125 22.16 6.89 -1.73
CA TRP A 125 22.25 8.17 -1.06
C TRP A 125 23.64 8.77 -1.16
N HIS A 126 23.73 10.03 -1.56
CA HIS A 126 24.98 10.78 -1.65
C HIS A 126 24.91 11.99 -0.72
N TYR A 127 25.93 12.16 0.10
CA TYR A 127 26.03 13.23 1.09
C TYR A 127 27.10 14.23 0.70
N GLU A 128 27.01 15.45 1.22
CA GLU A 128 28.05 16.47 1.07
C GLU A 128 29.34 16.05 1.78
N ASP A 129 29.19 15.42 2.96
CA ASP A 129 30.25 14.83 3.76
C ASP A 129 29.82 13.43 4.19
N GLU A 130 30.65 12.41 3.97
CA GLU A 130 30.38 11.03 4.34
C GLU A 130 30.12 10.83 5.85
N HIS A 131 30.60 11.76 6.68
CA HIS A 131 30.44 11.71 8.14
C HIS A 131 29.26 12.57 8.64
N ASN A 132 28.61 13.33 7.76
CA ASN A 132 27.51 14.20 8.10
C ASN A 132 26.29 13.88 7.22
N ARG A 133 25.25 13.32 7.83
CA ARG A 133 23.98 12.96 7.16
C ARG A 133 23.00 14.13 7.06
N ASP A 134 23.32 15.27 7.65
CA ASP A 134 22.45 16.45 7.64
C ASP A 134 22.22 17.02 6.24
N HIS A 135 23.11 16.68 5.29
CA HIS A 135 23.00 17.13 3.90
C HIS A 135 23.03 15.96 2.93
N LEU A 136 21.87 15.31 2.74
CA LEU A 136 21.66 14.39 1.64
C LEU A 136 21.49 15.19 0.34
N THR A 137 22.53 15.21 -0.48
CA THR A 137 22.64 16.09 -1.65
C THR A 137 22.11 15.49 -2.93
N LEU A 138 22.04 14.16 -3.02
CA LEU A 138 21.46 13.43 -4.12
C LEU A 138 20.94 12.06 -3.66
N ALA A 139 19.73 11.74 -4.05
CA ALA A 139 19.10 10.43 -3.87
C ALA A 139 18.80 9.83 -5.26
N GLU A 140 19.52 8.79 -5.64
CA GLU A 140 19.18 8.02 -6.84
C GLU A 140 18.06 7.05 -6.50
N ILE A 141 16.84 7.38 -6.92
CA ILE A 141 15.64 6.62 -6.57
C ILE A 141 15.60 5.32 -7.37
N MET A 142 15.46 4.20 -6.68
CA MET A 142 15.33 2.87 -7.27
C MET A 142 13.92 2.30 -7.11
N GLU A 143 13.20 2.63 -6.03
CA GLU A 143 11.86 2.15 -5.79
C GLU A 143 11.05 3.07 -4.85
N ILE A 144 9.73 2.96 -4.91
CA ILE A 144 8.78 3.51 -3.94
C ILE A 144 7.99 2.35 -3.37
N SER A 145 7.84 2.30 -2.05
CA SER A 145 7.11 1.26 -1.33
C SER A 145 6.02 1.81 -0.44
N LEU A 146 4.88 1.12 -0.39
CA LEU A 146 3.98 1.20 0.75
C LEU A 146 4.62 0.47 1.93
N VAL A 147 4.71 1.12 3.08
CA VAL A 147 5.37 0.58 4.28
C VAL A 147 4.55 0.86 5.53
N ALA A 148 4.65 -0.02 6.53
CA ALA A 148 4.00 0.23 7.82
C ALA A 148 4.69 1.32 8.63
N VAL A 149 6.03 1.46 8.48
CA VAL A 149 6.84 2.47 9.17
C VAL A 149 7.81 3.09 8.16
N PRO A 150 7.61 4.34 7.75
CA PRO A 150 8.46 5.02 6.78
C PRO A 150 9.74 5.57 7.42
N ALA A 151 10.78 5.80 6.63
CA ALA A 151 11.96 6.56 7.05
C ALA A 151 11.59 8.03 7.33
N ASP A 152 10.94 8.70 6.40
CA ASP A 152 10.37 10.05 6.60
C ASP A 152 8.96 9.92 7.19
N PRO A 153 8.71 10.41 8.44
CA PRO A 153 7.38 10.38 9.05
C PRO A 153 6.31 11.16 8.28
N ASN A 154 6.72 12.06 7.41
CA ASN A 154 5.84 12.91 6.61
C ASN A 154 5.64 12.37 5.17
N ALA A 155 6.23 11.22 4.84
CA ALA A 155 6.00 10.54 3.57
C ALA A 155 4.64 9.84 3.59
N LEU A 156 3.61 10.58 3.20
CA LEU A 156 2.21 10.17 3.34
C LEU A 156 1.48 10.14 2.00
N VAL A 157 0.58 9.19 1.89
CA VAL A 157 -0.51 9.21 0.90
C VAL A 157 -1.48 10.30 1.33
N GLU A 158 -1.62 11.33 0.52
CA GLU A 158 -2.48 12.48 0.79
C GLU A 158 -3.87 12.31 0.16
N GLU A 159 -3.96 11.60 -0.96
CA GLU A 159 -5.19 11.36 -1.67
C GLU A 159 -5.34 9.89 -2.06
N ILE A 160 -6.55 9.36 -1.90
CA ILE A 160 -6.95 8.02 -2.33
C ILE A 160 -8.15 8.16 -3.26
N LYS A 161 -7.97 7.85 -4.53
CA LYS A 161 -9.06 7.79 -5.52
C LYS A 161 -9.53 6.35 -5.63
N GLN A 162 -10.75 6.12 -5.17
CA GLN A 162 -11.42 4.84 -5.33
C GLN A 162 -12.23 4.85 -6.62
N PRO A 163 -12.37 3.71 -7.30
CA PRO A 163 -13.35 3.60 -8.38
C PRO A 163 -14.73 3.93 -7.83
N ALA A 164 -15.53 4.68 -8.61
CA ALA A 164 -16.91 4.92 -8.24
C ALA A 164 -17.62 3.57 -8.00
N PRO A 165 -18.45 3.43 -6.97
CA PRO A 165 -19.20 2.21 -6.75
C PRO A 165 -20.02 1.94 -8.01
N ASP A 166 -19.86 0.74 -8.59
CA ASP A 166 -20.69 0.31 -9.70
C ASP A 166 -22.17 0.55 -9.35
N LYS A 167 -22.86 1.24 -10.26
CA LYS A 167 -24.29 1.42 -10.11
C LYS A 167 -24.91 0.03 -10.10
N GLN A 168 -25.13 -0.50 -8.88
CA GLN A 168 -25.94 -1.68 -8.60
C GLN A 168 -25.73 -2.86 -9.57
N GLU A 169 -24.59 -3.53 -9.48
CA GLU A 169 -24.63 -4.96 -9.67
C GLU A 169 -25.14 -5.58 -8.37
N ASP A 170 -26.27 -6.21 -8.48
CA ASP A 170 -27.09 -6.76 -7.42
C ASP A 170 -26.28 -7.42 -6.29
N LYS A 171 -26.49 -6.95 -5.05
CA LYS A 171 -26.09 -7.69 -3.84
C LYS A 171 -26.63 -9.13 -3.84
N GLN A 172 -27.66 -9.41 -4.64
CA GLN A 172 -28.21 -10.75 -4.90
C GLN A 172 -27.26 -11.63 -5.71
N ALA A 173 -26.52 -11.11 -6.71
CA ALA A 173 -25.60 -11.92 -7.51
C ALA A 173 -24.37 -12.34 -6.69
N LYS A 174 -23.79 -11.44 -5.87
CA LYS A 174 -22.68 -11.78 -4.98
C LYS A 174 -23.09 -12.73 -3.86
N SER A 175 -24.27 -12.55 -3.28
CA SER A 175 -24.85 -13.49 -2.30
C SER A 175 -25.09 -14.87 -2.92
N GLY A 176 -25.61 -14.92 -4.15
CA GLY A 176 -25.80 -16.18 -4.89
C GLY A 176 -24.50 -16.88 -5.23
N MET A 177 -23.46 -16.13 -5.58
CA MET A 177 -22.13 -16.67 -5.92
C MET A 177 -21.39 -17.20 -4.67
N ILE A 178 -21.47 -16.50 -3.55
CA ILE A 178 -20.93 -16.95 -2.25
C ILE A 178 -21.69 -18.19 -1.77
N ALA A 179 -23.02 -18.19 -1.85
CA ALA A 179 -23.83 -19.36 -1.51
C ALA A 179 -23.54 -20.56 -2.43
N SER A 180 -23.34 -20.33 -3.73
CA SER A 180 -22.93 -21.39 -4.68
C SER A 180 -21.53 -21.93 -4.37
N LEU A 181 -20.57 -21.06 -4.02
CA LEU A 181 -19.22 -21.46 -3.62
C LEU A 181 -19.24 -22.25 -2.30
N TYR A 182 -20.01 -21.78 -1.33
CA TYR A 182 -20.22 -22.46 -0.04
C TYR A 182 -20.84 -23.85 -0.25
N ASN A 183 -21.85 -23.96 -1.09
CA ASN A 183 -22.47 -25.23 -1.45
C ASN A 183 -21.52 -26.17 -2.24
N LYS A 184 -20.64 -25.62 -3.06
CA LYS A 184 -19.59 -26.43 -3.74
C LYS A 184 -18.52 -26.93 -2.78
N ILE A 185 -18.08 -26.09 -1.84
CA ILE A 185 -17.07 -26.47 -0.83
C ILE A 185 -17.66 -27.51 0.15
N THR A 186 -18.92 -27.38 0.53
CA THR A 186 -19.61 -28.36 1.37
C THR A 186 -19.94 -29.66 0.61
N ALA A 187 -20.17 -29.60 -0.69
CA ALA A 187 -20.36 -30.79 -1.53
C ALA A 187 -19.03 -31.55 -1.80
N TRP A 188 -17.88 -30.87 -1.70
CA TRP A 188 -16.56 -31.41 -2.08
C TRP A 188 -15.72 -31.97 -0.91
N GLY A 189 -16.32 -32.45 0.14
CA GLY A 189 -15.60 -33.31 1.09
C GLY A 189 -15.54 -32.89 2.55
N MET A 190 -16.15 -31.77 2.96
CA MET A 190 -16.28 -31.49 4.39
C MET A 190 -17.45 -32.29 5.04
N ASN A 191 -18.45 -32.66 4.25
CA ASN A 191 -19.55 -33.48 4.76
C ASN A 191 -19.14 -34.94 5.07
N GLU A 192 -18.15 -35.50 4.39
CA GLU A 192 -17.63 -36.84 4.74
C GLU A 192 -16.78 -36.81 6.01
N LYS A 193 -15.90 -35.83 6.15
CA LYS A 193 -15.08 -35.71 7.38
C LYS A 193 -15.90 -35.37 8.62
N LEU A 194 -16.94 -34.58 8.50
CA LEU A 194 -17.87 -34.30 9.60
C LEU A 194 -18.69 -35.54 9.95
N LYS A 195 -19.18 -36.30 8.99
CA LYS A 195 -19.85 -37.58 9.23
C LYS A 195 -18.94 -38.63 9.86
N GLU A 196 -17.69 -38.72 9.42
CA GLU A 196 -16.68 -39.60 10.04
C GLU A 196 -16.38 -39.17 11.49
N PHE A 197 -16.32 -37.88 11.77
CA PHE A 197 -16.10 -37.37 13.12
C PHE A 197 -17.29 -37.63 14.02
N GLU A 198 -18.50 -37.42 13.57
CA GLU A 198 -19.74 -37.73 14.31
C GLU A 198 -19.90 -39.24 14.58
N VAL A 199 -19.56 -40.08 13.60
CA VAL A 199 -19.56 -41.56 13.77
C VAL A 199 -18.55 -42.00 14.82
N LYS A 200 -17.34 -41.43 14.83
CA LYS A 200 -16.31 -41.73 15.83
C LYS A 200 -16.69 -41.28 17.22
N GLN A 201 -17.31 -40.10 17.35
CA GLN A 201 -17.81 -39.63 18.65
C GLN A 201 -18.94 -40.51 19.20
N ASN A 202 -19.88 -40.93 18.36
CA ASN A 202 -20.99 -41.78 18.72
C ASN A 202 -20.54 -43.20 19.09
N GLN A 203 -19.47 -43.73 18.48
CA GLN A 203 -18.87 -44.99 18.85
C GLN A 203 -18.16 -44.94 20.19
N ALA A 204 -17.34 -43.90 20.44
CA ALA A 204 -16.66 -43.70 21.71
C ALA A 204 -17.65 -43.53 22.88
N HIS A 205 -18.78 -42.88 22.63
CA HIS A 205 -19.82 -42.69 23.67
C HIS A 205 -20.56 -44.02 24.02
N LYS A 206 -20.74 -44.92 23.02
CA LYS A 206 -21.32 -46.26 23.26
C LYS A 206 -20.37 -47.23 23.92
N GLU A 207 -19.07 -47.12 23.70
CA GLU A 207 -18.06 -47.93 24.37
C GLU A 207 -17.88 -47.53 25.84
N GLY A 208 -17.86 -46.21 26.13
CA GLY A 208 -17.78 -45.71 27.52
C GLY A 208 -19.01 -46.02 28.38
N GLN A 209 -20.16 -46.32 27.80
CA GLN A 209 -21.35 -46.77 28.52
C GLN A 209 -21.39 -48.29 28.80
N LYS A 210 -20.53 -49.10 28.13
CA LYS A 210 -20.42 -50.54 28.36
C LYS A 210 -19.43 -50.91 29.47
N GLU A 211 -18.51 -50.03 29.81
CA GLU A 211 -17.55 -50.21 30.90
C GLU A 211 -18.09 -49.82 32.30
N GLN A 212 -19.31 -49.28 32.37
CA GLN A 212 -19.94 -48.88 33.64
C GLN A 212 -21.10 -49.81 34.04
N LYS A 213 -21.19 -51.01 33.50
CA LYS A 213 -22.08 -52.08 33.90
C LYS A 213 -21.26 -53.34 34.23
#